data_865eedd26cedf18f28fb2d7f4f29b8fb
#
_entry.id   865eedd26cedf18f28fb2d7f4f29b8fb
#
_cell.length_a   1.000
_cell.length_b   1.000
_cell.length_c   1.000
_cell.angle_alpha   90.00
_cell.angle_beta   90.00
_cell.angle_gamma   90.00
#
_symmetry.space_group_name_H-M   'P 1'
#
loop_
_entity.id
_entity.type
_entity.pdbx_description
1 polymer ?
#
loop_
_entity_poly.entity_id
_entity_poly.type
_entity_poly.pdbx_seq_one_letter_code
_entity_poly.pdbx_strand_id
1 'polypeptide(L)'
;MKTEIRPLQPSDRAVWEELFDAYAAFYKTTTTPAGKQATWEWIFSDEDFWADLALQDGKVVGLCQYQLMHRSLSGAKVVYLSDLFVRPDQRGGGIGRAMIDHVIGFAKANGFNNVRWLTQEFNYAGRRLYDTYRPKSDFILYSVPVEG
;
A
#
# COMPACT_ATOMS: atom_id res chain seq x y z
N MET A 1 10.49 13.69 15.09
CA MET A 1 9.64 14.18 14.00
C MET A 1 8.29 13.50 14.08
N LYS A 2 7.25 14.27 13.85
CA LYS A 2 5.89 13.76 13.94
C LYS A 2 5.44 13.23 12.58
N THR A 3 4.96 11.99 12.55
CA THR A 3 4.39 11.39 11.35
C THR A 3 2.88 11.40 11.46
N GLU A 4 2.23 11.94 10.45
CA GLU A 4 0.77 11.94 10.35
C GLU A 4 0.38 11.09 9.16
N ILE A 5 -0.68 10.29 9.30
CA ILE A 5 -1.22 9.51 8.20
C ILE A 5 -2.68 9.91 8.04
N ARG A 6 -3.05 10.32 6.84
CA ARG A 6 -4.41 10.78 6.58
C ARG A 6 -4.92 10.26 5.24
N PRO A 7 -6.25 10.16 5.08
CA PRO A 7 -6.82 9.76 3.80
C PRO A 7 -6.48 10.76 2.68
N LEU A 8 -6.41 10.23 1.48
CA LEU A 8 -6.21 11.02 0.28
C LEU A 8 -7.43 11.93 0.07
N GLN A 9 -7.16 13.16 -0.34
CA GLN A 9 -8.20 14.14 -0.66
C GLN A 9 -8.14 14.47 -2.15
N PRO A 10 -9.24 14.96 -2.77
CA PRO A 10 -9.23 15.32 -4.19
C PRO A 10 -8.11 16.31 -4.57
N SER A 11 -7.74 17.19 -3.67
CA SER A 11 -6.66 18.17 -3.90
C SER A 11 -5.26 17.55 -3.92
N ASP A 12 -5.14 16.26 -3.55
CA ASP A 12 -3.84 15.56 -3.50
C ASP A 12 -3.46 14.91 -4.83
N ARG A 13 -4.22 15.12 -5.90
CA ARG A 13 -4.02 14.40 -7.16
C ARG A 13 -2.59 14.49 -7.68
N ALA A 14 -2.01 15.68 -7.69
CA ALA A 14 -0.67 15.89 -8.24
C ALA A 14 0.40 15.14 -7.44
N VAL A 15 0.38 15.24 -6.10
CA VAL A 15 1.36 14.56 -5.27
C VAL A 15 1.15 13.04 -5.29
N TRP A 16 -0.09 12.60 -5.36
CA TRP A 16 -0.40 11.17 -5.48
C TRP A 16 0.16 10.58 -6.77
N GLU A 17 -0.01 11.27 -7.90
CA GLU A 17 0.54 10.80 -9.18
C GLU A 17 2.07 10.74 -9.12
N GLU A 18 2.71 11.75 -8.52
CA GLU A 18 4.15 11.76 -8.34
C GLU A 18 4.64 10.54 -7.55
N LEU A 19 4.00 10.25 -6.42
CA LEU A 19 4.38 9.11 -5.59
C LEU A 19 4.10 7.78 -6.29
N PHE A 20 2.97 7.68 -6.98
CA PHE A 20 2.60 6.44 -7.66
C PHE A 20 3.55 6.16 -8.83
N ASP A 21 3.95 7.20 -9.56
CA ASP A 21 4.94 7.05 -10.64
C ASP A 21 6.31 6.65 -10.08
N ALA A 22 6.72 7.21 -8.95
CA ALA A 22 7.97 6.86 -8.31
C ALA A 22 7.95 5.41 -7.80
N TYR A 23 6.82 4.97 -7.26
CA TYR A 23 6.62 3.59 -6.83
C TYR A 23 6.75 2.63 -8.03
N ALA A 24 6.11 2.97 -9.15
CA ALA A 24 6.20 2.15 -10.36
C ALA A 24 7.65 2.06 -10.86
N ALA A 25 8.37 3.17 -10.85
CA ALA A 25 9.78 3.20 -11.26
C ALA A 25 10.65 2.31 -10.37
N PHE A 26 10.36 2.27 -9.08
CA PHE A 26 11.06 1.38 -8.15
C PHE A 26 10.91 -0.09 -8.57
N TYR A 27 9.75 -0.47 -9.08
CA TYR A 27 9.48 -1.81 -9.58
C TYR A 27 9.81 -1.98 -11.07
N LYS A 28 10.51 -1.00 -11.65
CA LYS A 28 10.95 -1.03 -13.07
C LYS A 28 9.78 -1.14 -14.04
N THR A 29 8.69 -0.46 -13.72
CA THR A 29 7.50 -0.39 -14.57
C THR A 29 7.05 1.06 -14.70
N THR A 30 5.97 1.27 -15.41
CA THR A 30 5.39 2.60 -15.61
C THR A 30 3.89 2.54 -15.37
N THR A 31 3.33 3.68 -14.98
CA THR A 31 1.88 3.85 -14.92
C THR A 31 1.37 4.33 -16.28
N THR A 32 0.06 4.25 -16.47
CA THR A 32 -0.60 4.85 -17.63
C THR A 32 -1.64 5.86 -17.14
N PRO A 33 -1.97 6.88 -17.95
CA PRO A 33 -3.03 7.81 -17.56
C PRO A 33 -4.36 7.11 -17.27
N ALA A 34 -4.74 6.11 -18.09
CA ALA A 34 -5.98 5.37 -17.89
C ALA A 34 -5.94 4.55 -16.59
N GLY A 35 -4.82 3.90 -16.29
CA GLY A 35 -4.65 3.12 -15.06
C GLY A 35 -4.70 4.00 -13.82
N LYS A 36 -4.04 5.15 -13.85
CA LYS A 36 -4.09 6.10 -12.74
C LYS A 36 -5.51 6.62 -12.52
N GLN A 37 -6.22 6.94 -13.59
CA GLN A 37 -7.59 7.41 -13.48
C GLN A 37 -8.50 6.34 -12.87
N ALA A 38 -8.37 5.09 -13.30
CA ALA A 38 -9.14 3.99 -12.73
C ALA A 38 -8.88 3.83 -11.22
N THR A 39 -7.60 3.84 -10.82
CA THR A 39 -7.25 3.73 -9.40
C THR A 39 -7.79 4.90 -8.59
N TRP A 40 -7.69 6.11 -9.15
CA TRP A 40 -8.24 7.30 -8.51
C TRP A 40 -9.72 7.17 -8.24
N GLU A 41 -10.47 6.66 -9.21
CA GLU A 41 -11.91 6.45 -9.06
C GLU A 41 -12.21 5.40 -7.98
N TRP A 42 -11.41 4.32 -7.90
CA TRP A 42 -11.57 3.34 -6.82
C TRP A 42 -11.40 3.98 -5.44
N ILE A 43 -10.39 4.83 -5.31
CA ILE A 43 -10.08 5.46 -4.01
C ILE A 43 -11.27 6.25 -3.49
N PHE A 44 -12.00 6.93 -4.38
CA PHE A 44 -13.10 7.79 -3.98
C PHE A 44 -14.48 7.15 -4.17
N SER A 45 -14.53 5.86 -4.50
CA SER A 45 -15.80 5.14 -4.67
C SER A 45 -16.46 4.81 -3.34
N ASP A 46 -15.71 4.86 -2.24
CA ASP A 46 -16.19 4.50 -0.90
C ASP A 46 -16.66 3.03 -0.82
N GLU A 47 -16.04 2.17 -1.60
CA GLU A 47 -16.38 0.76 -1.61
C GLU A 47 -15.36 -0.08 -0.85
N ASP A 48 -14.27 -0.48 -1.52
CA ASP A 48 -13.35 -1.46 -0.95
C ASP A 48 -11.88 -1.17 -1.26
N PHE A 49 -11.55 0.07 -1.64
CA PHE A 49 -10.18 0.47 -1.94
C PHE A 49 -9.89 1.83 -1.31
N TRP A 50 -8.77 1.94 -0.61
CA TRP A 50 -8.39 3.16 0.12
C TRP A 50 -6.95 3.54 -0.15
N ALA A 51 -6.66 4.82 -0.03
CA ALA A 51 -5.29 5.35 -0.11
C ALA A 51 -5.09 6.39 0.98
N ASP A 52 -3.95 6.30 1.65
CA ASP A 52 -3.57 7.25 2.69
C ASP A 52 -2.18 7.80 2.39
N LEU A 53 -1.96 9.06 2.74
CA LEU A 53 -0.67 9.70 2.64
C LEU A 53 -0.01 9.76 4.02
N ALA A 54 1.30 9.56 4.04
CA ALA A 54 2.10 9.81 5.24
C ALA A 54 2.80 11.15 5.09
N LEU A 55 2.72 11.98 6.13
CA LEU A 55 3.33 13.29 6.16
C LEU A 55 4.26 13.40 7.36
N GLN A 56 5.39 14.07 7.17
CA GLN A 56 6.28 14.45 8.25
C GLN A 56 6.45 15.95 8.23
N ASP A 57 6.10 16.58 9.34
CA ASP A 57 6.16 18.03 9.48
C ASP A 57 5.47 18.75 8.31
N GLY A 58 4.32 18.23 7.90
CA GLY A 58 3.51 18.79 6.83
C GLY A 58 3.93 18.42 5.40
N LYS A 59 5.02 17.67 5.24
CA LYS A 59 5.50 17.23 3.92
C LYS A 59 5.08 15.81 3.64
N VAL A 60 4.57 15.57 2.44
CA VAL A 60 4.17 14.22 2.02
C VAL A 60 5.43 13.39 1.76
N VAL A 61 5.56 12.27 2.48
CA VAL A 61 6.74 11.41 2.44
C VAL A 61 6.44 9.98 2.04
N GLY A 62 5.17 9.58 2.03
CA GLY A 62 4.82 8.21 1.69
C GLY A 62 3.37 8.04 1.28
N LEU A 63 3.09 6.86 0.73
CA LEU A 63 1.76 6.48 0.24
C LEU A 63 1.52 5.03 0.58
N CYS A 64 0.32 4.70 1.08
CA CYS A 64 -0.13 3.32 1.16
C CYS A 64 -1.52 3.20 0.57
N GLN A 65 -1.75 2.10 -0.14
CA GLN A 65 -3.03 1.79 -0.76
C GLN A 65 -3.42 0.37 -0.41
N TYR A 66 -4.67 0.16 -0.02
CA TYR A 66 -5.11 -1.13 0.49
C TYR A 66 -6.56 -1.38 0.10
N GLN A 67 -6.93 -2.65 0.13
CA GLN A 67 -8.25 -3.08 -0.34
C GLN A 67 -8.71 -4.32 0.42
N LEU A 68 -9.97 -4.69 0.25
CA LEU A 68 -10.51 -5.92 0.82
C LEU A 68 -10.37 -7.06 -0.18
N MET A 69 -10.04 -8.24 0.35
CA MET A 69 -9.93 -9.47 -0.42
C MET A 69 -10.79 -10.55 0.24
N HIS A 70 -11.58 -11.24 -0.58
CA HIS A 70 -12.39 -12.36 -0.11
C HIS A 70 -11.52 -13.60 0.10
N ARG A 71 -11.69 -14.26 1.25
CA ARG A 71 -11.05 -15.54 1.52
C ARG A 71 -12.12 -16.60 1.66
N SER A 72 -12.25 -17.44 0.63
CA SER A 72 -13.33 -18.44 0.59
C SER A 72 -13.22 -19.47 1.71
N LEU A 73 -12.01 -19.89 2.06
CA LEU A 73 -11.82 -20.92 3.09
C LEU A 73 -12.32 -20.48 4.46
N SER A 74 -12.13 -19.22 4.80
CA SER A 74 -12.59 -18.67 6.08
C SER A 74 -13.97 -18.05 6.01
N GLY A 75 -14.44 -17.75 4.80
CA GLY A 75 -15.67 -16.99 4.61
C GLY A 75 -15.59 -15.54 5.05
N ALA A 76 -14.36 -15.02 5.21
CA ALA A 76 -14.13 -13.67 5.69
C ALA A 76 -13.38 -12.84 4.66
N LYS A 77 -13.53 -11.52 4.74
CA LYS A 77 -12.70 -10.60 3.97
C LYS A 77 -11.48 -10.25 4.82
N VAL A 78 -10.36 -10.04 4.15
CA VAL A 78 -9.13 -9.58 4.79
C VAL A 78 -8.61 -8.35 4.08
N VAL A 79 -7.73 -7.60 4.74
CA VAL A 79 -7.15 -6.41 4.14
C VAL A 79 -5.90 -6.82 3.36
N TYR A 80 -5.84 -6.38 2.10
CA TYR A 80 -4.68 -6.57 1.25
C TYR A 80 -4.01 -5.20 1.05
N LEU A 81 -2.78 -5.07 1.56
CA LEU A 81 -1.97 -3.86 1.38
C LEU A 81 -1.31 -3.96 0.02
N SER A 82 -1.90 -3.26 -0.95
CA SER A 82 -1.50 -3.35 -2.36
C SER A 82 -0.20 -2.63 -2.64
N ASP A 83 -0.04 -1.44 -2.08
CA ASP A 83 1.08 -0.57 -2.40
C ASP A 83 1.57 0.11 -1.13
N LEU A 84 2.88 0.13 -0.94
CA LEU A 84 3.53 0.79 0.18
C LEU A 84 4.79 1.45 -0.36
N PHE A 85 4.86 2.77 -0.26
CA PHE A 85 5.98 3.52 -0.79
C PHE A 85 6.39 4.64 0.17
N VAL A 86 7.68 4.75 0.40
CA VAL A 86 8.30 5.84 1.16
C VAL A 86 9.31 6.50 0.25
N ARG A 87 9.31 7.83 0.17
CA ARG A 87 10.30 8.54 -0.63
C ARG A 87 11.71 8.11 -0.25
N PRO A 88 12.61 7.87 -1.23
CA PRO A 88 13.94 7.32 -0.94
C PRO A 88 14.75 8.11 0.08
N ASP A 89 14.64 9.44 0.07
CA ASP A 89 15.37 10.31 1.00
C ASP A 89 14.78 10.32 2.41
N GLN A 90 13.65 9.66 2.62
CA GLN A 90 12.96 9.59 3.91
C GLN A 90 12.95 8.17 4.50
N ARG A 91 13.62 7.23 3.85
CA ARG A 91 13.66 5.85 4.31
C ARG A 91 14.53 5.71 5.56
N GLY A 92 14.21 4.72 6.39
CA GLY A 92 14.93 4.46 7.62
C GLY A 92 14.38 5.23 8.82
N GLY A 93 13.37 6.09 8.62
CA GLY A 93 12.78 6.89 9.70
C GLY A 93 11.52 6.31 10.33
N GLY A 94 11.20 5.05 10.04
CA GLY A 94 10.03 4.40 10.63
C GLY A 94 8.70 4.70 9.94
N ILE A 95 8.73 5.36 8.79
CA ILE A 95 7.51 5.75 8.06
C ILE A 95 6.80 4.51 7.51
N GLY A 96 7.54 3.56 6.95
CA GLY A 96 6.96 2.31 6.46
C GLY A 96 6.25 1.54 7.55
N ARG A 97 6.89 1.42 8.72
CA ARG A 97 6.28 0.78 9.88
C ARG A 97 5.01 1.52 10.31
N ALA A 98 5.08 2.85 10.36
CA ALA A 98 3.91 3.65 10.75
C ALA A 98 2.72 3.41 9.83
N MET A 99 2.96 3.31 8.52
CA MET A 99 1.90 3.03 7.55
C MET A 99 1.34 1.61 7.69
N ILE A 100 2.20 0.61 7.88
CA ILE A 100 1.73 -0.76 8.10
C ILE A 100 0.90 -0.84 9.38
N ASP A 101 1.39 -0.24 10.46
CA ASP A 101 0.66 -0.22 11.73
C ASP A 101 -0.69 0.49 11.58
N HIS A 102 -0.74 1.55 10.77
CA HIS A 102 -1.98 2.26 10.48
C HIS A 102 -2.99 1.35 9.77
N VAL A 103 -2.54 0.58 8.78
CA VAL A 103 -3.41 -0.35 8.06
C VAL A 103 -3.87 -1.49 8.98
N ILE A 104 -3.00 -1.98 9.85
CA ILE A 104 -3.37 -2.99 10.85
C ILE A 104 -4.43 -2.41 11.79
N GLY A 105 -4.27 -1.16 12.21
CA GLY A 105 -5.26 -0.47 13.03
C GLY A 105 -6.60 -0.33 12.33
N PHE A 106 -6.60 -0.01 11.04
CA PHE A 106 -7.81 0.03 10.22
C PHE A 106 -8.50 -1.33 10.21
N ALA A 107 -7.74 -2.40 9.98
CA ALA A 107 -8.29 -3.75 9.95
C ALA A 107 -8.93 -4.11 11.29
N LYS A 108 -8.24 -3.83 12.38
CA LYS A 108 -8.72 -4.12 13.73
C LYS A 108 -10.01 -3.35 14.02
N ALA A 109 -10.03 -2.06 13.70
CA ALA A 109 -11.19 -1.21 13.95
C ALA A 109 -12.43 -1.63 13.17
N ASN A 110 -12.25 -2.27 12.02
CA ASN A 110 -13.33 -2.69 11.15
C ASN A 110 -13.63 -4.18 11.20
N GLY A 111 -13.03 -4.91 12.14
CA GLY A 111 -13.34 -6.32 12.37
C GLY A 111 -12.68 -7.28 11.41
N PHE A 112 -11.67 -6.86 10.67
CA PHE A 112 -10.90 -7.73 9.80
C PHE A 112 -9.74 -8.35 10.59
N ASN A 113 -9.50 -9.64 10.40
CA ASN A 113 -8.55 -10.38 11.24
C ASN A 113 -7.20 -10.65 10.58
N ASN A 114 -6.94 -10.05 9.42
CA ASN A 114 -5.69 -10.30 8.71
C ASN A 114 -5.37 -9.12 7.79
N VAL A 115 -4.10 -8.77 7.74
CA VAL A 115 -3.54 -7.86 6.74
C VAL A 115 -2.41 -8.61 6.06
N ARG A 116 -2.42 -8.60 4.73
CA ARG A 116 -1.39 -9.30 3.95
C ARG A 116 -0.86 -8.41 2.85
N TRP A 117 0.37 -8.68 2.44
CA TRP A 117 0.99 -7.98 1.33
C TRP A 117 2.02 -8.87 0.65
N LEU A 118 2.39 -8.49 -0.57
CA LEU A 118 3.41 -9.17 -1.36
C LEU A 118 4.61 -8.25 -1.51
N THR A 119 5.77 -8.87 -1.65
CA THR A 119 6.98 -8.15 -2.00
C THR A 119 7.86 -9.07 -2.85
N GLN A 120 8.79 -8.49 -3.59
CA GLN A 120 9.75 -9.29 -4.34
C GLN A 120 10.70 -9.99 -3.37
N GLU A 121 11.04 -11.23 -3.67
CA GLU A 121 11.89 -12.03 -2.80
C GLU A 121 13.23 -11.34 -2.51
N PHE A 122 13.78 -10.64 -3.49
CA PHE A 122 15.07 -9.95 -3.36
C PHE A 122 14.96 -8.55 -2.75
N ASN A 123 13.78 -8.12 -2.34
CA ASN A 123 13.62 -6.84 -1.65
C ASN A 123 14.05 -6.98 -0.18
N TYR A 124 15.34 -7.15 0.05
CA TYR A 124 15.85 -7.43 1.40
C TYR A 124 15.64 -6.26 2.36
N ALA A 125 15.72 -5.02 1.87
CA ALA A 125 15.51 -3.85 2.70
C ALA A 125 14.07 -3.81 3.25
N GLY A 126 13.07 -4.05 2.38
CA GLY A 126 11.68 -4.12 2.81
C GLY A 126 11.42 -5.31 3.73
N ARG A 127 12.01 -6.44 3.40
CA ARG A 127 11.81 -7.68 4.17
C ARG A 127 12.36 -7.60 5.58
N ARG A 128 13.41 -6.79 5.82
CA ARG A 128 13.88 -6.56 7.19
C ARG A 128 12.78 -5.98 8.07
N LEU A 129 11.98 -5.07 7.52
CA LEU A 129 10.81 -4.53 8.22
C LEU A 129 9.70 -5.59 8.33
N TYR A 130 9.37 -6.24 7.22
CA TYR A 130 8.24 -7.18 7.18
C TYR A 130 8.45 -8.38 8.09
N ASP A 131 9.67 -8.90 8.17
CA ASP A 131 10.00 -10.04 9.02
C ASP A 131 9.85 -9.73 10.50
N THR A 132 9.83 -8.46 10.90
CA THR A 132 9.57 -8.09 12.30
C THR A 132 8.11 -8.31 12.70
N TYR A 133 7.20 -8.40 11.73
CA TYR A 133 5.78 -8.69 12.01
C TYR A 133 5.54 -10.20 12.07
N ARG A 134 5.95 -10.91 11.03
CA ARG A 134 5.80 -12.36 10.89
C ARG A 134 6.80 -12.89 9.88
N PRO A 135 7.24 -14.14 9.98
CA PRO A 135 7.96 -14.78 8.89
C PRO A 135 7.08 -14.80 7.63
N LYS A 136 7.72 -14.76 6.48
CA LYS A 136 6.99 -14.85 5.21
C LYS A 136 6.21 -16.17 5.14
N SER A 137 5.05 -16.13 4.46
CA SER A 137 4.29 -17.35 4.21
C SER A 137 5.02 -18.23 3.19
N ASP A 138 4.56 -19.46 3.05
CA ASP A 138 5.09 -20.40 2.06
C ASP A 138 4.29 -20.37 0.75
N PHE A 139 3.30 -19.48 0.64
CA PHE A 139 2.57 -19.29 -0.61
C PHE A 139 3.42 -18.52 -1.61
N ILE A 140 3.37 -18.96 -2.86
CA ILE A 140 4.03 -18.25 -3.96
C ILE A 140 2.96 -17.80 -4.96
N LEU A 141 3.25 -16.68 -5.63
CA LEU A 141 2.33 -16.08 -6.58
C LEU A 141 2.60 -16.62 -7.97
N TYR A 142 1.53 -17.07 -8.63
CA TYR A 142 1.55 -17.34 -10.07
C TYR A 142 0.73 -16.27 -10.76
N SER A 143 1.28 -15.66 -11.79
CA SER A 143 0.61 -14.61 -12.55
C SER A 143 0.72 -14.94 -14.03
N VAL A 144 -0.42 -15.10 -14.69
CA VAL A 144 -0.47 -15.49 -16.09
C VAL A 144 -1.12 -14.36 -16.89
N PRO A 145 -0.37 -13.70 -17.79
CA PRO A 145 -0.99 -12.70 -18.66
C PRO A 145 -2.09 -13.35 -19.52
N VAL A 146 -3.20 -12.66 -19.66
CA VAL A 146 -4.30 -13.12 -20.50
C VAL A 146 -4.29 -12.28 -21.77
N GLU A 147 -4.10 -12.95 -22.90
CA GLU A 147 -4.12 -12.32 -24.20
C GLU A 147 -5.55 -12.28 -24.72
N GLY A 148 -5.95 -11.11 -25.22
CA GLY A 148 -7.32 -10.94 -25.67
C GLY A 148 -7.49 -10.57 -27.11
#